data_deddac646534210fca2d562b62629f1c
#
_entry.id   deddac646534210fca2d562b62629f1c
#
_cell.length_a   1.000
_cell.length_b   1.000
_cell.length_c   1.000
_cell.angle_alpha   90.00
_cell.angle_beta   90.00
_cell.angle_gamma   90.00
#
_symmetry.space_group_name_H-M   'P 1'
#
loop_
_entity.id
_entity.type
_entity.pdbx_description
1 polymer ?
#
loop_
_entity_poly.entity_id
_entity_poly.type
_entity_poly.pdbx_seq_one_letter_code
_entity_poly.pdbx_strand_id
1 'polypeptide(L)'
;VVYKRIKNQIIEAIMSEKNILNITSRSAFREWLMQNANSETECWVPVKRGRPIHDDCLWYLDAVEEALCFGWIDSTARTIKGVAMQRFSPRRKNSAWTELNKQRVRRLEALGLMTMAGRKVLPPMGVRSFKIDSDIEKALKEAKVWTKFKKFPPLYQRIRAYNISFAKTRYPKAYHRSLSHLIAETAKGKMYGEWNDYGRLLD
;
A
#
# COMPACT_ATOMS: atom_id res chain seq x y z
N VAL A 1 -16.55 -23.73 23.40
CA VAL A 1 -16.45 -22.87 22.21
C VAL A 1 -16.65 -21.39 22.60
N VAL A 2 -17.69 -21.04 23.35
CA VAL A 2 -18.04 -19.67 23.78
C VAL A 2 -16.92 -19.04 24.66
N TYR A 3 -16.41 -19.78 25.65
CA TYR A 3 -15.35 -19.29 26.54
C TYR A 3 -14.03 -18.95 25.81
N LYS A 4 -13.67 -19.75 24.80
CA LYS A 4 -12.47 -19.49 23.99
C LYS A 4 -12.64 -18.26 23.11
N ARG A 5 -13.88 -17.99 22.65
CA ARG A 5 -14.21 -16.80 21.84
C ARG A 5 -14.21 -15.53 22.71
N ILE A 6 -14.75 -15.58 23.92
CA ILE A 6 -14.74 -14.45 24.89
C ILE A 6 -13.32 -14.16 25.34
N LYS A 7 -12.52 -15.19 25.66
CA LYS A 7 -11.10 -15.01 26.05
C LYS A 7 -10.28 -14.39 24.91
N ASN A 8 -10.49 -14.80 23.66
CA ASN A 8 -9.83 -14.19 22.52
C ASN A 8 -10.28 -12.74 22.29
N GLN A 9 -11.58 -12.43 22.46
CA GLN A 9 -12.08 -11.06 22.37
C GLN A 9 -11.52 -10.15 23.47
N ILE A 10 -11.38 -10.65 24.70
CA ILE A 10 -10.77 -9.89 25.82
C ILE A 10 -9.27 -9.70 25.57
N ILE A 11 -8.56 -10.73 25.11
CA ILE A 11 -7.14 -10.63 24.75
C ILE A 11 -6.95 -9.66 23.57
N GLU A 12 -7.78 -9.73 22.54
CA GLU A 12 -7.77 -8.77 21.42
C GLU A 12 -8.08 -7.35 21.88
N ALA A 13 -9.02 -7.17 22.84
CA ALA A 13 -9.35 -5.85 23.39
C ALA A 13 -8.21 -5.28 24.22
N ILE A 14 -7.55 -6.09 25.07
CA ILE A 14 -6.42 -5.68 25.90
C ILE A 14 -5.17 -5.40 25.05
N MET A 15 -4.89 -6.23 24.05
CA MET A 15 -3.78 -6.00 23.10
C MET A 15 -4.05 -4.78 22.21
N SER A 16 -5.31 -4.52 21.84
CA SER A 16 -5.69 -3.36 21.04
C SER A 16 -5.53 -2.03 21.79
N GLU A 17 -5.67 -2.01 23.12
CA GLU A 17 -5.47 -0.77 23.89
C GLU A 17 -3.99 -0.42 24.11
N LYS A 18 -3.11 -1.40 24.22
CA LYS A 18 -1.68 -1.19 24.48
C LYS A 18 -0.93 -0.52 23.33
N ASN A 19 -1.40 -0.70 22.10
CA ASN A 19 -0.71 -0.25 20.89
C ASN A 19 -1.44 0.88 20.15
N ILE A 20 -2.42 1.52 20.79
CA ILE A 20 -3.09 2.71 20.28
C ILE A 20 -2.23 3.93 20.59
N LEU A 21 -1.77 4.60 19.55
CA LEU A 21 -0.92 5.78 19.66
C LEU A 21 -1.75 7.05 19.46
N ASN A 22 -1.54 8.03 20.31
CA ASN A 22 -2.10 9.37 20.13
C ASN A 22 -1.12 10.26 19.35
N ILE A 23 -0.84 9.87 18.12
CA ILE A 23 0.09 10.56 17.21
C ILE A 23 -0.70 11.21 16.10
N THR A 24 -0.53 12.49 15.90
CA THR A 24 -1.28 13.28 14.90
C THR A 24 -0.42 13.84 13.77
N SER A 25 0.92 13.81 13.87
CA SER A 25 1.82 14.36 12.85
C SER A 25 2.73 13.30 12.23
N ARG A 26 3.22 13.58 11.02
CA ARG A 26 4.18 12.73 10.30
C ARG A 26 5.50 12.59 11.06
N SER A 27 6.03 13.69 11.60
CA SER A 27 7.29 13.70 12.37
C SER A 27 7.17 12.85 13.64
N ALA A 28 6.10 13.00 14.42
CA ALA A 28 5.87 12.23 15.61
C ALA A 28 5.74 10.72 15.32
N PHE A 29 5.12 10.35 14.20
CA PHE A 29 5.05 8.94 13.81
C PHE A 29 6.42 8.39 13.38
N ARG A 30 7.24 9.18 12.69
CA ARG A 30 8.61 8.81 12.36
C ARG A 30 9.47 8.61 13.61
N GLU A 31 9.38 9.51 14.59
CA GLU A 31 10.08 9.40 15.87
C GLU A 31 9.67 8.13 16.63
N TRP A 32 8.38 7.85 16.70
CA TRP A 32 7.89 6.63 17.34
C TRP A 32 8.45 5.38 16.63
N LEU A 33 8.42 5.32 15.31
CA LEU A 33 8.99 4.20 14.54
C LEU A 33 10.50 4.07 14.78
N MET A 34 11.23 5.17 14.88
CA MET A 34 12.68 5.16 15.15
C MET A 34 13.00 4.48 16.49
N GLN A 35 12.17 4.71 17.50
CA GLN A 35 12.34 4.16 18.84
C GLN A 35 11.79 2.73 18.98
N ASN A 36 10.73 2.39 18.28
CA ASN A 36 9.92 1.22 18.58
C ASN A 36 9.85 0.17 17.45
N ALA A 37 10.27 0.49 16.22
CA ALA A 37 10.06 -0.39 15.07
C ALA A 37 10.77 -1.76 15.19
N ASN A 38 11.80 -1.90 16.03
CA ASN A 38 12.53 -3.14 16.22
C ASN A 38 11.98 -3.99 17.40
N SER A 39 11.18 -3.41 18.27
CA SER A 39 10.65 -4.06 19.49
C SER A 39 9.15 -4.32 19.43
N GLU A 40 8.40 -3.43 18.80
CA GLU A 40 6.95 -3.55 18.72
C GLU A 40 6.50 -4.41 17.53
N THR A 41 5.38 -5.09 17.71
CA THR A 41 4.80 -6.01 16.71
C THR A 41 3.67 -5.38 15.91
N GLU A 42 3.10 -4.29 16.39
CA GLU A 42 2.06 -3.50 15.73
C GLU A 42 1.84 -2.16 16.43
N CYS A 43 1.19 -1.25 15.71
CA CYS A 43 0.58 -0.06 16.30
C CYS A 43 -0.68 0.36 15.53
N TRP A 44 -1.54 1.12 16.22
CA TRP A 44 -2.71 1.75 15.66
C TRP A 44 -2.57 3.27 15.79
N VAL A 45 -2.68 3.98 14.68
CA VAL A 45 -2.57 5.44 14.66
C VAL A 45 -3.78 6.07 13.99
N PRO A 46 -4.25 7.23 14.48
CA PRO A 46 -5.27 7.99 13.78
C PRO A 46 -4.70 8.51 12.45
N VAL A 47 -5.43 8.33 11.35
CA VAL A 47 -5.01 8.83 10.05
C VAL A 47 -6.14 9.55 9.34
N LYS A 48 -5.83 10.68 8.73
CA LYS A 48 -6.71 11.39 7.82
C LYS A 48 -6.54 10.83 6.41
N ARG A 49 -7.65 10.59 5.71
CA ARG A 49 -7.61 10.05 4.35
C ARG A 49 -7.84 11.15 3.32
N GLY A 50 -7.33 10.92 2.12
CA GLY A 50 -7.41 11.85 1.00
C GLY A 50 -6.04 12.38 0.60
N ARG A 51 -6.04 13.47 -0.16
CA ARG A 51 -4.81 14.15 -0.59
C ARG A 51 -4.17 14.85 0.61
N PRO A 52 -2.90 14.51 0.95
CA PRO A 52 -2.19 15.22 2.01
C PRO A 52 -2.04 16.71 1.69
N ILE A 53 -2.27 17.53 2.69
CA ILE A 53 -2.00 18.97 2.68
C ILE A 53 -1.04 19.31 3.81
N HIS A 54 -0.45 20.50 3.79
CA HIS A 54 0.38 21.00 4.90
C HIS A 54 -0.53 21.41 6.06
N ASP A 55 -0.77 20.46 6.97
CA ASP A 55 -1.46 20.68 8.24
C ASP A 55 -0.81 19.75 9.32
N ASP A 56 -1.24 19.91 10.57
CA ASP A 56 -0.73 19.13 11.71
C ASP A 56 -1.39 17.73 11.81
N CYS A 57 -1.93 17.20 10.70
CA CYS A 57 -2.54 15.89 10.67
C CYS A 57 -1.59 14.81 10.14
N LEU A 58 -1.70 13.61 10.71
CA LEU A 58 -1.08 12.44 10.12
C LEU A 58 -1.96 11.91 8.97
N TRP A 59 -1.53 12.17 7.75
CA TRP A 59 -2.21 11.64 6.58
C TRP A 59 -1.86 10.17 6.34
N TYR A 60 -2.82 9.39 5.89
CA TYR A 60 -2.62 7.96 5.59
C TYR A 60 -1.41 7.70 4.68
N LEU A 61 -1.27 8.51 3.63
CA LEU A 61 -0.16 8.37 2.70
C LEU A 61 1.19 8.63 3.39
N ASP A 62 1.26 9.69 4.23
CA ASP A 62 2.48 10.00 4.99
C ASP A 62 2.81 8.89 5.99
N ALA A 63 1.79 8.34 6.67
CA ALA A 63 1.98 7.22 7.58
C ALA A 63 2.49 5.95 6.85
N VAL A 64 1.98 5.66 5.65
CA VAL A 64 2.47 4.54 4.83
C VAL A 64 3.92 4.77 4.39
N GLU A 65 4.28 5.98 3.97
CA GLU A 65 5.65 6.31 3.59
C GLU A 65 6.62 6.14 4.77
N GLU A 66 6.26 6.66 5.96
CA GLU A 66 7.10 6.48 7.15
C GLU A 66 7.22 5.00 7.55
N ALA A 67 6.12 4.26 7.56
CA ALA A 67 6.15 2.83 7.85
C ALA A 67 7.09 2.07 6.90
N LEU A 68 7.04 2.35 5.60
CA LEU A 68 7.93 1.74 4.60
C LEU A 68 9.40 2.05 4.88
N CYS A 69 9.74 3.26 5.36
CA CYS A 69 11.09 3.62 5.72
C CYS A 69 11.70 2.72 6.82
N PHE A 70 10.87 2.15 7.68
CA PHE A 70 11.28 1.27 8.78
C PHE A 70 10.97 -0.21 8.55
N GLY A 71 10.54 -0.59 7.34
CA GLY A 71 10.20 -1.97 7.00
C GLY A 71 8.85 -2.43 7.53
N TRP A 72 7.97 -1.50 7.84
CA TRP A 72 6.59 -1.73 8.26
C TRP A 72 5.61 -1.56 7.10
N ILE A 73 4.37 -2.00 7.30
CA ILE A 73 3.28 -1.90 6.32
C ILE A 73 1.94 -1.70 7.02
N ASP A 74 1.07 -0.98 6.36
CA ASP A 74 -0.33 -0.89 6.72
C ASP A 74 -1.08 -2.21 6.50
N SER A 75 -2.12 -2.44 7.28
CA SER A 75 -2.98 -3.61 7.15
C SER A 75 -4.46 -3.24 7.31
N THR A 76 -5.01 -3.36 8.50
CA THR A 76 -6.43 -3.19 8.76
C THR A 76 -6.74 -1.74 9.17
N ALA A 77 -7.85 -1.21 8.69
CA ALA A 77 -8.46 0.03 9.20
C ALA A 77 -9.67 -0.32 10.08
N ARG A 78 -9.82 0.35 11.21
CA ARG A 78 -10.96 0.21 12.12
C ARG A 78 -11.33 1.56 12.71
N THR A 79 -12.59 1.73 13.13
CA THR A 79 -12.98 2.82 14.01
C THR A 79 -12.84 2.35 15.45
N ILE A 80 -12.02 3.04 16.24
CA ILE A 80 -11.78 2.74 17.66
C ILE A 80 -12.19 3.99 18.44
N LYS A 81 -13.14 3.85 19.37
CA LYS A 81 -13.70 4.98 20.16
C LYS A 81 -14.11 6.18 19.29
N GLY A 82 -14.72 5.92 18.12
CA GLY A 82 -15.18 6.96 17.18
C GLY A 82 -14.10 7.54 16.26
N VAL A 83 -12.82 7.14 16.39
CA VAL A 83 -11.71 7.63 15.59
C VAL A 83 -11.31 6.60 14.53
N ALA A 84 -11.11 7.06 13.29
CA ALA A 84 -10.61 6.20 12.22
C ALA A 84 -9.12 5.91 12.43
N MET A 85 -8.79 4.66 12.70
CA MET A 85 -7.44 4.19 13.00
C MET A 85 -6.93 3.27 11.91
N GLN A 86 -5.63 3.36 11.62
CA GLN A 86 -4.91 2.47 10.71
C GLN A 86 -3.90 1.65 11.50
N ARG A 87 -3.92 0.33 11.27
CA ARG A 87 -2.92 -0.58 11.84
C ARG A 87 -1.68 -0.63 10.96
N PHE A 88 -0.52 -0.53 11.59
CA PHE A 88 0.79 -0.79 11.00
C PHE A 88 1.50 -1.92 11.75
N SER A 89 2.32 -2.70 11.03
CA SER A 89 3.10 -3.80 11.61
C SER A 89 4.35 -4.07 10.76
N PRO A 90 5.38 -4.71 11.33
CA PRO A 90 6.54 -5.15 10.55
C PRO A 90 6.12 -6.02 9.35
N ARG A 91 6.77 -5.82 8.22
CA ARG A 91 6.54 -6.66 7.04
C ARG A 91 7.01 -8.08 7.31
N ARG A 92 6.15 -9.05 7.00
CA ARG A 92 6.53 -10.46 7.06
C ARG A 92 7.53 -10.78 5.95
N LYS A 93 8.48 -11.64 6.22
CA LYS A 93 9.35 -12.23 5.20
C LYS A 93 8.47 -12.85 4.10
N ASN A 94 8.78 -12.60 2.86
CA ASN A 94 8.01 -13.07 1.68
C ASN A 94 6.61 -12.44 1.50
N SER A 95 6.27 -11.35 2.21
CA SER A 95 5.03 -10.63 1.91
C SER A 95 5.10 -9.99 0.51
N ALA A 96 3.95 -9.99 -0.20
CA ALA A 96 3.86 -9.37 -1.52
C ALA A 96 4.17 -7.88 -1.48
N TRP A 97 4.90 -7.40 -2.51
CA TRP A 97 5.18 -5.99 -2.72
C TRP A 97 4.45 -5.48 -3.96
N THR A 98 3.51 -4.58 -3.75
CA THR A 98 2.84 -3.92 -4.88
C THR A 98 3.81 -3.02 -5.65
N GLU A 99 3.60 -2.86 -6.95
CA GLU A 99 4.40 -1.93 -7.76
C GLU A 99 4.28 -0.48 -7.26
N LEU A 100 3.13 -0.13 -6.66
CA LEU A 100 2.94 1.17 -6.00
C LEU A 100 3.90 1.33 -4.80
N ASN A 101 3.94 0.36 -3.88
CA ASN A 101 4.83 0.44 -2.72
C ASN A 101 6.31 0.38 -3.11
N LYS A 102 6.67 -0.38 -4.16
CA LYS A 102 8.03 -0.34 -4.72
C LYS A 102 8.38 1.07 -5.25
N GLN A 103 7.45 1.74 -5.91
CA GLN A 103 7.70 3.11 -6.39
C GLN A 103 7.82 4.11 -5.25
N ARG A 104 6.98 4.01 -4.21
CA ARG A 104 7.15 4.80 -2.97
C ARG A 104 8.54 4.64 -2.39
N VAL A 105 9.01 3.39 -2.25
CA VAL A 105 10.36 3.12 -1.74
C VAL A 105 11.45 3.72 -2.62
N ARG A 106 11.35 3.64 -3.96
CA ARG A 106 12.34 4.29 -4.85
C ARG A 106 12.41 5.80 -4.61
N ARG A 107 11.26 6.44 -4.46
CA ARG A 107 11.20 7.86 -4.10
C ARG A 107 11.79 8.13 -2.73
N LEU A 108 11.44 7.35 -1.72
CA LEU A 108 11.96 7.50 -0.36
C LEU A 108 13.48 7.26 -0.27
N GLU A 109 14.04 6.35 -1.08
CA GLU A 109 15.49 6.18 -1.23
C GLU A 109 16.14 7.42 -1.86
N ALA A 110 15.56 7.96 -2.94
CA ALA A 110 16.09 9.16 -3.59
C ALA A 110 16.07 10.38 -2.65
N LEU A 111 15.11 10.45 -1.73
CA LEU A 111 15.01 11.48 -0.70
C LEU A 111 15.92 11.22 0.53
N GLY A 112 16.64 10.09 0.58
CA GLY A 112 17.48 9.73 1.74
C GLY A 112 16.70 9.35 3.01
N LEU A 113 15.41 9.05 2.90
CA LEU A 113 14.53 8.82 4.05
C LEU A 113 14.52 7.36 4.53
N MET A 114 14.96 6.41 3.70
CA MET A 114 14.97 4.99 4.04
C MET A 114 16.00 4.66 5.11
N THR A 115 15.60 3.89 6.11
CA THR A 115 16.48 3.38 7.15
C THR A 115 17.10 2.03 6.75
N MET A 116 18.12 1.58 7.50
CA MET A 116 18.70 0.24 7.34
C MET A 116 17.67 -0.87 7.56
N ALA A 117 16.76 -0.70 8.53
CA ALA A 117 15.69 -1.65 8.81
C ALA A 117 14.71 -1.75 7.62
N GLY A 118 14.35 -0.63 7.02
CA GLY A 118 13.52 -0.58 5.82
C GLY A 118 14.17 -1.27 4.62
N ARG A 119 15.48 -1.04 4.41
CA ARG A 119 16.23 -1.66 3.30
C ARG A 119 16.33 -3.18 3.41
N LYS A 120 16.44 -3.71 4.64
CA LYS A 120 16.59 -5.15 4.91
C LYS A 120 15.42 -6.02 4.40
N VAL A 121 14.23 -5.46 4.28
CA VAL A 121 13.02 -6.19 3.89
C VAL A 121 12.61 -5.97 2.43
N LEU A 122 13.43 -5.25 1.65
CA LEU A 122 13.11 -4.94 0.27
C LEU A 122 13.20 -6.18 -0.62
N PRO A 123 12.26 -6.34 -1.56
CA PRO A 123 12.36 -7.31 -2.64
C PRO A 123 13.32 -6.80 -3.72
N PRO A 124 13.58 -7.57 -4.78
CA PRO A 124 14.24 -7.05 -5.97
C PRO A 124 13.51 -5.81 -6.49
N MET A 125 14.22 -4.67 -6.54
CA MET A 125 13.65 -3.34 -6.85
C MET A 125 13.79 -2.95 -8.33
N GLY A 126 14.35 -3.80 -9.18
CA GLY A 126 14.56 -3.52 -10.60
C GLY A 126 13.24 -3.32 -11.35
N VAL A 127 13.06 -2.14 -11.97
CA VAL A 127 11.86 -1.84 -12.78
C VAL A 127 11.82 -2.70 -14.05
N ARG A 128 12.99 -3.01 -14.62
CA ARG A 128 13.12 -3.79 -15.86
C ARG A 128 12.68 -5.26 -15.71
N SER A 129 12.64 -5.78 -14.47
CA SER A 129 12.21 -7.15 -14.20
C SER A 129 10.68 -7.32 -14.21
N PHE A 130 9.92 -6.24 -14.17
CA PHE A 130 8.45 -6.32 -14.22
C PHE A 130 7.98 -6.68 -15.64
N LYS A 131 7.24 -7.78 -15.73
CA LYS A 131 6.56 -8.20 -16.94
C LYS A 131 5.05 -8.16 -16.71
N ILE A 132 4.32 -7.64 -17.70
CA ILE A 132 2.86 -7.71 -17.70
C ILE A 132 2.46 -9.17 -17.88
N ASP A 133 1.49 -9.63 -17.09
CA ASP A 133 0.93 -10.98 -17.20
C ASP A 133 0.42 -11.23 -18.63
N SER A 134 0.76 -12.38 -19.21
CA SER A 134 0.44 -12.72 -20.59
C SER A 134 -1.05 -12.69 -20.89
N ASP A 135 -1.90 -13.06 -19.93
CA ASP A 135 -3.35 -13.04 -20.14
C ASP A 135 -3.89 -11.61 -20.18
N ILE A 136 -3.30 -10.70 -19.38
CA ILE A 136 -3.66 -9.27 -19.43
C ILE A 136 -3.22 -8.68 -20.78
N GLU A 137 -2.00 -8.98 -21.21
CA GLU A 137 -1.48 -8.52 -22.50
C GLU A 137 -2.34 -9.04 -23.66
N LYS A 138 -2.67 -10.33 -23.65
CA LYS A 138 -3.54 -10.98 -24.64
C LYS A 138 -4.90 -10.30 -24.70
N ALA A 139 -5.56 -10.11 -23.55
CA ALA A 139 -6.87 -9.48 -23.48
C ALA A 139 -6.88 -8.04 -24.02
N LEU A 140 -5.83 -7.25 -23.70
CA LEU A 140 -5.68 -5.88 -24.23
C LEU A 140 -5.45 -5.85 -25.74
N LYS A 141 -4.73 -6.86 -26.30
CA LYS A 141 -4.53 -7.03 -27.75
C LYS A 141 -5.82 -7.44 -28.46
N GLU A 142 -6.53 -8.43 -27.94
CA GLU A 142 -7.82 -8.90 -28.47
C GLU A 142 -8.86 -7.77 -28.50
N ALA A 143 -8.90 -6.94 -27.46
CA ALA A 143 -9.74 -5.75 -27.39
C ALA A 143 -9.24 -4.57 -28.26
N LYS A 144 -8.10 -4.72 -28.97
CA LYS A 144 -7.48 -3.70 -29.84
C LYS A 144 -7.11 -2.40 -29.11
N VAL A 145 -6.84 -2.48 -27.78
CA VAL A 145 -6.47 -1.32 -26.96
C VAL A 145 -5.00 -1.32 -26.50
N TRP A 146 -4.23 -2.35 -26.81
CA TRP A 146 -2.84 -2.51 -26.40
C TRP A 146 -1.96 -1.29 -26.72
N THR A 147 -2.04 -0.78 -27.96
CA THR A 147 -1.25 0.38 -28.40
C THR A 147 -1.60 1.64 -27.60
N LYS A 148 -2.88 1.83 -27.25
CA LYS A 148 -3.32 2.92 -26.38
C LYS A 148 -2.78 2.74 -24.96
N PHE A 149 -2.88 1.52 -24.41
CA PHE A 149 -2.35 1.19 -23.07
C PHE A 149 -0.85 1.47 -22.96
N LYS A 150 -0.08 1.13 -23.99
CA LYS A 150 1.37 1.39 -24.04
C LYS A 150 1.75 2.87 -24.10
N LYS A 151 0.83 3.76 -24.44
CA LYS A 151 1.03 5.22 -24.39
C LYS A 151 0.85 5.81 -22.99
N PHE A 152 0.24 5.10 -22.05
CA PHE A 152 0.13 5.56 -20.68
C PHE A 152 1.49 5.54 -19.96
N PRO A 153 1.67 6.34 -18.88
CA PRO A 153 2.90 6.33 -18.11
C PRO A 153 3.31 4.91 -17.69
N PRO A 154 4.59 4.55 -17.78
CA PRO A 154 5.06 3.20 -17.42
C PRO A 154 4.71 2.78 -15.99
N LEU A 155 4.69 3.71 -15.05
CA LEU A 155 4.28 3.46 -13.67
C LEU A 155 2.79 3.04 -13.60
N TYR A 156 1.90 3.75 -14.28
CA TYR A 156 0.48 3.38 -14.37
C TYR A 156 0.30 1.97 -14.93
N GLN A 157 1.00 1.65 -16.03
CA GLN A 157 0.94 0.33 -16.64
C GLN A 157 1.32 -0.77 -15.65
N ARG A 158 2.44 -0.61 -14.93
CA ARG A 158 2.91 -1.58 -13.93
C ARG A 158 1.92 -1.76 -12.78
N ILE A 159 1.44 -0.65 -12.22
CA ILE A 159 0.51 -0.69 -11.08
C ILE A 159 -0.79 -1.39 -11.47
N ARG A 160 -1.38 -1.04 -12.62
CA ARG A 160 -2.65 -1.65 -13.07
C ARG A 160 -2.48 -3.13 -13.39
N ALA A 161 -1.45 -3.49 -14.15
CA ALA A 161 -1.19 -4.89 -14.47
C ALA A 161 -0.92 -5.72 -13.22
N TYR A 162 -0.11 -5.22 -12.29
CA TYR A 162 0.16 -5.90 -11.02
C TYR A 162 -1.10 -6.12 -10.19
N ASN A 163 -1.90 -5.07 -9.99
CA ASN A 163 -3.11 -5.17 -9.16
C ASN A 163 -4.15 -6.14 -9.73
N ILE A 164 -4.25 -6.22 -11.05
CA ILE A 164 -5.13 -7.17 -11.72
C ILE A 164 -4.59 -8.58 -11.58
N SER A 165 -3.32 -8.83 -11.92
CA SER A 165 -2.74 -10.18 -11.84
C SER A 165 -2.69 -10.72 -10.42
N PHE A 166 -2.52 -9.88 -9.40
CA PHE A 166 -2.57 -10.28 -8.00
C PHE A 166 -3.90 -10.92 -7.58
N ALA A 167 -5.00 -10.48 -8.21
CA ALA A 167 -6.33 -11.04 -7.95
C ALA A 167 -6.62 -12.34 -8.73
N LYS A 168 -5.82 -12.69 -9.73
CA LYS A 168 -6.10 -13.74 -10.71
C LYS A 168 -6.48 -15.08 -10.09
N THR A 169 -5.66 -15.58 -9.17
CA THR A 169 -5.86 -16.89 -8.54
C THR A 169 -6.80 -16.82 -7.34
N ARG A 170 -6.67 -15.77 -6.53
CA ARG A 170 -7.35 -15.68 -5.24
C ARG A 170 -8.77 -15.13 -5.34
N TYR A 171 -9.01 -14.27 -6.32
CA TYR A 171 -10.29 -13.55 -6.50
C TYR A 171 -10.69 -13.48 -7.98
N PRO A 172 -11.03 -14.61 -8.65
CA PRO A 172 -11.25 -14.64 -10.11
C PRO A 172 -12.31 -13.64 -10.60
N LYS A 173 -13.42 -13.49 -9.86
CA LYS A 173 -14.47 -12.51 -10.21
C LYS A 173 -13.96 -11.07 -10.18
N ALA A 174 -13.10 -10.73 -9.21
CA ALA A 174 -12.49 -9.41 -9.11
C ALA A 174 -11.45 -9.20 -10.23
N TYR A 175 -10.67 -10.24 -10.59
CA TYR A 175 -9.77 -10.22 -11.72
C TYR A 175 -10.49 -9.85 -13.02
N HIS A 176 -11.54 -10.59 -13.39
CA HIS A 176 -12.29 -10.33 -14.62
C HIS A 176 -12.92 -8.94 -14.65
N ARG A 177 -13.55 -8.52 -13.54
CA ARG A 177 -14.13 -7.17 -13.42
C ARG A 177 -13.08 -6.07 -13.60
N SER A 178 -11.91 -6.22 -12.95
CA SER A 178 -10.83 -5.23 -13.03
C SER A 178 -10.18 -5.19 -14.41
N LEU A 179 -10.03 -6.34 -15.07
CA LEU A 179 -9.50 -6.43 -16.44
C LEU A 179 -10.46 -5.79 -17.44
N SER A 180 -11.76 -6.09 -17.37
CA SER A 180 -12.80 -5.46 -18.22
C SER A 180 -12.83 -3.95 -18.01
N HIS A 181 -12.69 -3.47 -16.76
CA HIS A 181 -12.64 -2.04 -16.46
C HIS A 181 -11.39 -1.38 -17.07
N LEU A 182 -10.21 -2.03 -16.95
CA LEU A 182 -8.99 -1.54 -17.58
C LEU A 182 -9.15 -1.40 -19.11
N ILE A 183 -9.73 -2.40 -19.77
CA ILE A 183 -9.98 -2.38 -21.22
C ILE A 183 -10.91 -1.22 -21.57
N ALA A 184 -12.03 -1.07 -20.86
CA ALA A 184 -13.02 -0.03 -21.14
C ALA A 184 -12.45 1.39 -20.97
N GLU A 185 -11.70 1.65 -19.91
CA GLU A 185 -11.09 2.96 -19.69
C GLU A 185 -9.94 3.23 -20.68
N THR A 186 -9.16 2.21 -21.01
CA THR A 186 -8.10 2.32 -22.02
C THR A 186 -8.69 2.61 -23.42
N ALA A 187 -9.81 2.03 -23.77
CA ALA A 187 -10.49 2.32 -25.05
C ALA A 187 -10.86 3.80 -25.17
N LYS A 188 -11.28 4.42 -24.06
CA LYS A 188 -11.57 5.86 -23.95
C LYS A 188 -10.30 6.74 -23.88
N GLY A 189 -9.10 6.15 -23.79
CA GLY A 189 -7.85 6.87 -23.56
C GLY A 189 -7.72 7.45 -22.15
N LYS A 190 -8.45 6.90 -21.17
CA LYS A 190 -8.50 7.41 -19.78
C LYS A 190 -7.74 6.52 -18.83
N MET A 191 -6.98 7.14 -17.92
CA MET A 191 -6.44 6.51 -16.72
C MET A 191 -7.45 6.66 -15.58
N TYR A 192 -7.45 5.72 -14.63
CA TYR A 192 -8.38 5.73 -13.49
C TYR A 192 -7.69 5.40 -12.17
N GLY A 193 -8.36 5.79 -11.08
CA GLY A 193 -7.93 5.55 -9.71
C GLY A 193 -6.63 6.27 -9.35
N GLU A 194 -6.38 6.40 -8.06
CA GLU A 194 -5.15 7.01 -7.56
C GLU A 194 -3.97 6.04 -7.76
N TRP A 195 -3.01 6.41 -8.58
CA TRP A 195 -1.89 5.56 -8.96
C TRP A 195 -0.51 6.24 -8.78
N ASN A 196 -0.50 7.54 -8.56
CA ASN A 196 0.73 8.34 -8.47
C ASN A 196 0.85 9.11 -7.14
N ASP A 197 0.05 8.74 -6.14
CA ASP A 197 0.02 9.38 -4.83
C ASP A 197 -0.17 10.90 -4.92
N TYR A 198 -1.19 11.31 -5.68
CA TYR A 198 -1.54 12.71 -5.94
C TYR A 198 -0.41 13.51 -6.61
N GLY A 199 0.38 12.84 -7.45
CA GLY A 199 1.50 13.42 -8.18
C GLY A 199 2.88 13.19 -7.53
N ARG A 200 2.96 12.72 -6.29
CA ARG A 200 4.25 12.51 -5.59
C ARG A 200 5.19 11.52 -6.28
N LEU A 201 4.68 10.62 -7.12
CA LEU A 201 5.44 9.56 -7.76
C LEU A 201 5.81 9.84 -9.22
N LEU A 202 5.60 11.04 -9.70
CA LEU A 202 5.88 11.47 -11.08
C LEU A 202 7.25 12.15 -11.23
N ASP A 203 7.91 12.47 -10.14
CA ASP A 203 9.21 13.15 -10.09
C ASP A 203 10.37 12.16 -10.19
#